data_c6c2d4e77144fb7e943b66f66b3c766f
#
_entry.id   c6c2d4e77144fb7e943b66f66b3c766f
#
_cell.length_a   1.000
_cell.length_b   1.000
_cell.length_c   1.000
_cell.angle_alpha   90.00
_cell.angle_beta   90.00
_cell.angle_gamma   90.00
#
_symmetry.space_group_name_H-M   'P 1'
#
loop_
_entity.id
_entity.type
_entity.pdbx_description
1 polymer ?
#
loop_
_entity_poly.entity_id
_entity_poly.type
_entity_poly.pdbx_seq_one_letter_code
_entity_poly.pdbx_strand_id
1 'polypeptide(L)'
;MLPDCHFYKRAFLGSSDGASKITKVIMSNIIQALEQEEIARLGRAIPEFAPGDTVVVSVNVVEGTRKRVQAYEGVVIAKRNRGLNSGFIVRKISSGEGVERTFQTYSPLIASIEVKRRGDVRRAKLYYLRDRSGKSARIKEKLPAKKTSV
;
A
#
# COMPACT_ATOMS: atom_id res chain seq x y z
N MET A 1 -52.77 -50.40 9.80
CA MET A 1 -52.40 -49.27 10.66
C MET A 1 -50.99 -48.81 10.24
N LEU A 2 -50.92 -47.85 9.40
CA LEU A 2 -49.68 -47.21 8.90
C LEU A 2 -49.56 -45.86 9.63
N PRO A 3 -48.42 -45.48 10.21
CA PRO A 3 -48.17 -44.13 10.61
C PRO A 3 -47.32 -43.39 9.56
N ASP A 4 -47.79 -42.23 9.31
CA ASP A 4 -47.38 -41.09 8.52
C ASP A 4 -45.89 -40.88 8.21
N CYS A 5 -45.55 -40.85 6.94
CA CYS A 5 -44.37 -40.25 6.33
C CYS A 5 -44.54 -38.73 6.17
N HIS A 6 -44.34 -38.01 7.27
CA HIS A 6 -44.34 -36.53 7.19
C HIS A 6 -43.19 -35.96 8.00
N PHE A 7 -41.93 -36.16 7.54
CA PHE A 7 -40.81 -35.36 8.12
C PHE A 7 -39.50 -35.51 7.32
N TYR A 8 -39.50 -35.17 6.04
CA TYR A 8 -38.23 -34.97 5.33
C TYR A 8 -38.37 -34.00 4.16
N LYS A 9 -38.77 -32.75 4.45
CA LYS A 9 -38.68 -31.63 3.50
C LYS A 9 -38.26 -30.36 4.21
N ARG A 10 -37.00 -30.32 4.65
CA ARG A 10 -36.33 -29.04 4.99
C ARG A 10 -34.87 -29.30 5.19
N ALA A 11 -34.08 -29.21 4.16
CA ALA A 11 -32.68 -28.81 4.19
C ALA A 11 -32.04 -28.98 2.81
N PHE A 12 -32.43 -28.17 1.83
CA PHE A 12 -31.57 -27.93 0.68
C PHE A 12 -31.91 -26.55 0.10
N LEU A 13 -31.66 -25.53 0.89
CA LEU A 13 -31.49 -24.16 0.42
C LEU A 13 -30.08 -23.74 0.86
N GLY A 14 -29.07 -24.46 0.34
CA GLY A 14 -27.68 -24.10 0.37
C GLY A 14 -27.37 -23.15 -0.77
N SER A 15 -27.38 -21.89 -0.46
CA SER A 15 -26.57 -20.80 -0.99
C SER A 15 -25.93 -21.01 -2.37
N SER A 16 -26.61 -20.53 -3.40
CA SER A 16 -26.09 -20.39 -4.78
C SER A 16 -25.00 -19.32 -4.94
N ASP A 17 -24.61 -18.63 -3.85
CA ASP A 17 -23.64 -17.54 -3.89
C ASP A 17 -22.17 -17.98 -4.03
N GLY A 18 -21.86 -19.22 -3.64
CA GLY A 18 -20.50 -19.77 -3.74
C GLY A 18 -20.07 -20.08 -5.17
N ALA A 19 -20.99 -20.61 -5.97
CA ALA A 19 -20.69 -21.03 -7.35
C ALA A 19 -20.46 -19.82 -8.27
N SER A 20 -21.20 -18.72 -8.09
CA SER A 20 -21.03 -17.51 -8.91
C SER A 20 -19.72 -16.78 -8.65
N LYS A 21 -19.21 -16.81 -7.41
CA LYS A 21 -17.92 -16.25 -7.06
C LYS A 21 -16.76 -17.06 -7.63
N ILE A 22 -16.86 -18.38 -7.62
CA ILE A 22 -15.83 -19.28 -8.18
C ILE A 22 -15.75 -19.13 -9.70
N THR A 23 -16.91 -19.03 -10.38
CA THR A 23 -16.94 -18.87 -11.84
C THR A 23 -16.38 -17.50 -12.27
N LYS A 24 -16.58 -16.45 -11.46
CA LYS A 24 -16.02 -15.12 -11.73
C LYS A 24 -14.51 -15.07 -11.56
N VAL A 25 -13.95 -15.88 -10.66
CA VAL A 25 -12.50 -16.02 -10.46
C VAL A 25 -11.86 -16.76 -11.64
N ILE A 26 -12.53 -17.74 -12.24
CA ILE A 26 -11.99 -18.50 -13.38
C ILE A 26 -11.91 -17.64 -14.66
N MET A 27 -12.78 -16.63 -14.81
CA MET A 27 -12.72 -15.68 -15.93
C MET A 27 -11.81 -14.46 -15.64
N SER A 28 -11.33 -14.29 -14.43
CA SER A 28 -10.32 -13.29 -14.10
C SER A 28 -8.96 -13.73 -14.59
N ASN A 29 -8.13 -12.78 -15.04
CA ASN A 29 -6.77 -13.05 -15.48
C ASN A 29 -6.02 -13.80 -14.36
N ILE A 30 -5.51 -15.00 -14.63
CA ILE A 30 -4.80 -15.87 -13.67
C ILE A 30 -3.68 -15.11 -12.95
N ILE A 31 -3.00 -14.20 -13.66
CA ILE A 31 -1.95 -13.35 -13.10
C ILE A 31 -2.50 -12.46 -11.99
N GLN A 32 -3.66 -11.83 -12.20
CA GLN A 32 -4.28 -10.97 -11.20
C GLN A 32 -4.75 -11.74 -9.97
N ALA A 33 -5.23 -12.97 -10.15
CA ALA A 33 -5.61 -13.83 -9.04
C ALA A 33 -4.38 -14.18 -8.17
N LEU A 34 -3.28 -14.59 -8.79
CA LEU A 34 -2.02 -14.87 -8.09
C LEU A 34 -1.45 -13.63 -7.38
N GLU A 35 -1.50 -12.46 -8.02
CA GLU A 35 -1.07 -11.21 -7.38
C GLU A 35 -1.89 -10.89 -6.12
N GLN A 36 -3.21 -11.10 -6.16
CA GLN A 36 -4.10 -10.88 -5.02
C GLN A 36 -3.84 -11.87 -3.89
N GLU A 37 -3.58 -13.13 -4.22
CA GLU A 37 -3.21 -14.17 -3.24
C GLU A 37 -1.90 -13.81 -2.53
N GLU A 38 -0.89 -13.37 -3.27
CA GLU A 38 0.39 -12.93 -2.70
C GLU A 38 0.24 -11.69 -1.81
N ILE A 39 -0.55 -10.70 -2.23
CA ILE A 39 -0.85 -9.52 -1.40
C ILE A 39 -1.56 -9.92 -0.12
N ALA A 40 -2.53 -10.82 -0.19
CA ALA A 40 -3.25 -11.34 0.97
C ALA A 40 -2.31 -12.13 1.92
N ARG A 41 -1.40 -12.95 1.36
CA ARG A 41 -0.39 -13.69 2.12
C ARG A 41 0.57 -12.78 2.88
N LEU A 42 0.96 -11.66 2.29
CA LEU A 42 1.85 -10.69 2.93
C LEU A 42 1.17 -9.95 4.09
N GLY A 43 -0.17 -9.83 4.08
CA GLY A 43 -0.99 -9.35 5.19
C GLY A 43 -0.59 -8.00 5.81
N ARG A 44 0.13 -7.14 5.08
CA ARG A 44 0.66 -5.89 5.60
C ARG A 44 -0.33 -4.75 5.50
N ALA A 45 -0.53 -4.05 6.59
CA ALA A 45 -1.24 -2.79 6.61
C ALA A 45 -0.35 -1.68 6.01
N ILE A 46 -0.60 -1.32 4.75
CA ILE A 46 0.10 -0.23 4.08
C ILE A 46 -0.72 1.04 4.29
N PRO A 47 -0.16 2.08 4.91
CA PRO A 47 -0.86 3.35 5.07
C PRO A 47 -1.14 4.00 3.73
N GLU A 48 -2.21 4.77 3.65
CA GLU A 48 -2.48 5.62 2.50
C GLU A 48 -1.57 6.84 2.53
N PHE A 49 -0.73 6.98 1.51
CA PHE A 49 0.11 8.15 1.30
C PHE A 49 0.10 8.55 -0.17
N ALA A 50 0.40 9.82 -0.41
CA ALA A 50 0.44 10.43 -1.72
C ALA A 50 1.84 11.01 -2.03
N PRO A 51 2.16 11.31 -3.29
CA PRO A 51 3.33 12.13 -3.60
C PRO A 51 3.28 13.46 -2.86
N GLY A 52 4.42 13.89 -2.31
CA GLY A 52 4.52 15.09 -1.46
C GLY A 52 4.49 14.81 0.03
N ASP A 53 4.04 13.62 0.44
CA ASP A 53 4.04 13.23 1.85
C ASP A 53 5.47 12.91 2.31
N THR A 54 5.76 13.25 3.57
CA THR A 54 6.99 12.81 4.24
C THR A 54 6.72 11.48 4.92
N VAL A 55 7.48 10.46 4.52
CA VAL A 55 7.35 9.10 5.03
C VAL A 55 8.63 8.62 5.67
N VAL A 56 8.50 7.74 6.64
CA VAL A 56 9.60 6.96 7.24
C VAL A 56 9.43 5.52 6.81
N VAL A 57 10.38 5.00 6.06
CA VAL A 57 10.40 3.61 5.60
C VAL A 57 11.44 2.86 6.42
N SER A 58 10.99 1.90 7.21
CA SER A 58 11.86 1.01 7.97
C SER A 58 12.24 -0.19 7.11
N VAL A 59 13.52 -0.35 6.83
CA VAL A 59 14.06 -1.39 5.96
C VAL A 59 14.87 -2.39 6.77
N ASN A 60 14.59 -3.68 6.59
CA ASN A 60 15.39 -4.76 7.15
C ASN A 60 16.67 -4.91 6.34
N VAL A 61 17.81 -4.69 6.98
CA VAL A 61 19.14 -4.87 6.40
C VAL A 61 19.79 -6.08 7.05
N VAL A 62 20.32 -6.98 6.23
CA VAL A 62 21.06 -8.17 6.66
C VAL A 62 22.50 -7.99 6.26
N GLU A 63 23.40 -7.92 7.25
CA GLU A 63 24.84 -7.77 7.05
C GLU A 63 25.54 -8.99 7.66
N GLY A 64 25.86 -9.97 6.82
CA GLY A 64 26.37 -11.26 7.28
C GLY A 64 25.35 -11.96 8.20
N THR A 65 25.71 -12.16 9.45
CA THR A 65 24.84 -12.78 10.47
C THR A 65 23.96 -11.79 11.23
N ARG A 66 24.28 -10.48 11.13
CA ARG A 66 23.55 -9.43 11.85
C ARG A 66 22.37 -8.91 11.05
N LYS A 67 21.19 -8.86 11.68
CA LYS A 67 19.98 -8.25 11.14
C LYS A 67 19.70 -6.96 11.88
N ARG A 68 19.46 -5.87 11.15
CA ARG A 68 19.08 -4.57 11.73
C ARG A 68 18.00 -3.90 10.91
N VAL A 69 17.22 -3.04 11.54
CA VAL A 69 16.24 -2.19 10.88
C VAL A 69 16.85 -0.82 10.67
N GLN A 70 16.81 -0.34 9.44
CA GLN A 70 17.29 1.00 9.08
C GLN A 70 16.11 1.86 8.63
N ALA A 71 15.92 2.99 9.30
CA ALA A 71 14.90 3.96 8.93
C ALA A 71 15.41 4.86 7.80
N TYR A 72 14.57 5.05 6.78
CA TYR A 72 14.82 5.97 5.68
C TYR A 72 13.69 7.00 5.64
N GLU A 73 13.97 8.20 6.15
CA GLU A 73 13.03 9.33 6.18
C GLU A 73 13.22 10.20 4.94
N GLY A 74 12.13 10.56 4.27
CA GLY A 74 12.19 11.45 3.12
C GLY A 74 10.82 11.78 2.54
N VAL A 75 10.82 12.54 1.46
CA VAL A 75 9.62 12.96 0.74
C VAL A 75 9.35 12.01 -0.42
N VAL A 76 8.10 11.59 -0.57
CA VAL A 76 7.66 10.77 -1.70
C VAL A 76 7.58 11.64 -2.96
N ILE A 77 8.41 11.36 -3.96
CA ILE A 77 8.43 12.07 -5.23
C ILE A 77 7.42 11.49 -6.20
N ALA A 78 7.33 10.18 -6.26
CA ALA A 78 6.46 9.47 -7.19
C ALA A 78 5.92 8.21 -6.56
N LYS A 79 4.68 7.86 -6.92
CA LYS A 79 4.04 6.59 -6.56
C LYS A 79 3.51 5.93 -7.82
N ARG A 80 3.68 4.62 -7.92
CA ARG A 80 3.19 3.80 -9.01
C ARG A 80 2.30 2.71 -8.41
N ASN A 81 1.05 2.67 -8.86
CA ASN A 81 0.09 1.66 -8.44
C ASN A 81 -0.03 0.60 -9.55
N ARG A 82 0.49 -0.60 -9.29
CA ARG A 82 0.48 -1.75 -10.23
C ARG A 82 0.30 -3.05 -9.47
N GLY A 83 -0.80 -3.19 -8.70
CA GLY A 83 -1.03 -4.40 -7.91
C GLY A 83 0.18 -4.76 -7.05
N LEU A 84 0.66 -5.98 -7.13
CA LEU A 84 1.84 -6.47 -6.41
C LEU A 84 3.11 -5.67 -6.75
N ASN A 85 3.24 -5.22 -8.01
CA ASN A 85 4.40 -4.47 -8.51
C ASN A 85 4.33 -2.96 -8.21
N SER A 86 3.50 -2.56 -7.24
CA SER A 86 3.43 -1.18 -6.78
C SER A 86 4.73 -0.73 -6.15
N GLY A 87 5.13 0.51 -6.44
CA GLY A 87 6.37 1.06 -5.90
C GLY A 87 6.31 2.57 -5.77
N PHE A 88 7.20 3.12 -4.98
CA PHE A 88 7.31 4.56 -4.75
C PHE A 88 8.77 4.98 -4.61
N ILE A 89 9.03 6.24 -4.89
CA ILE A 89 10.37 6.84 -4.82
C ILE A 89 10.38 7.84 -3.69
N VAL A 90 11.33 7.69 -2.78
CA VAL A 90 11.55 8.60 -1.66
C VAL A 90 12.87 9.34 -1.85
N ARG A 91 12.80 10.66 -1.76
CA ARG A 91 13.95 11.56 -1.81
C ARG A 91 14.25 12.13 -0.43
N LYS A 92 15.50 12.10 -0.04
CA LYS A 92 16.03 12.82 1.12
C LYS A 92 17.28 13.59 0.74
N ILE A 93 17.61 14.61 1.50
CA ILE A 93 18.91 15.28 1.41
C ILE A 93 19.79 14.71 2.52
N SER A 94 20.93 14.16 2.14
CA SER A 94 21.92 13.60 3.06
C SER A 94 23.26 14.28 2.79
N SER A 95 23.84 14.93 3.80
CA SER A 95 25.12 15.64 3.69
C SER A 95 25.20 16.64 2.50
N GLY A 96 24.08 17.34 2.22
CA GLY A 96 23.98 18.28 1.11
C GLY A 96 23.58 17.66 -0.24
N GLU A 97 23.69 16.34 -0.39
CA GLU A 97 23.34 15.61 -1.61
C GLU A 97 21.93 15.04 -1.58
N GLY A 98 21.25 15.11 -2.73
CA GLY A 98 19.93 14.54 -2.92
C GLY A 98 19.99 13.04 -3.19
N VAL A 99 19.57 12.22 -2.25
CA VAL A 99 19.53 10.76 -2.38
C VAL A 99 18.10 10.31 -2.64
N GLU A 100 17.90 9.54 -3.71
CA GLU A 100 16.64 8.93 -4.08
C GLU A 100 16.72 7.42 -3.96
N ARG A 101 15.69 6.83 -3.34
CA ARG A 101 15.57 5.37 -3.25
C ARG A 101 14.19 4.92 -3.69
N THR A 102 14.17 3.92 -4.57
CA THR A 102 12.92 3.28 -5.00
C THR A 102 12.62 2.12 -4.09
N PHE A 103 11.38 2.09 -3.58
CA PHE A 103 10.88 1.01 -2.74
C PHE A 103 9.73 0.31 -3.44
N GLN A 104 9.74 -1.02 -3.44
CA GLN A 104 8.59 -1.84 -3.81
C GLN A 104 7.67 -1.94 -2.61
N THR A 105 6.42 -1.54 -2.75
CA THR A 105 5.47 -1.42 -1.64
C THR A 105 5.26 -2.74 -0.89
N TYR A 106 5.22 -3.86 -1.62
CA TYR A 106 5.01 -5.20 -1.07
C TYR A 106 6.31 -5.99 -0.84
N SER A 107 7.48 -5.33 -0.87
CA SER A 107 8.76 -6.01 -0.65
C SER A 107 8.87 -6.56 0.77
N PRO A 108 9.35 -7.82 0.96
CA PRO A 108 9.60 -8.39 2.28
C PRO A 108 10.71 -7.65 3.07
N LEU A 109 11.55 -6.87 2.38
CA LEU A 109 12.60 -6.06 3.00
C LEU A 109 12.06 -4.88 3.80
N ILE A 110 10.85 -4.40 3.50
CA ILE A 110 10.25 -3.29 4.22
C ILE A 110 9.62 -3.84 5.50
N ALA A 111 10.01 -3.33 6.65
CA ALA A 111 9.42 -3.68 7.95
C ALA A 111 8.12 -2.89 8.18
N SER A 112 8.19 -1.56 8.06
CA SER A 112 7.02 -0.66 8.22
C SER A 112 7.15 0.58 7.35
N ILE A 113 6.01 1.22 7.08
CA ILE A 113 5.91 2.52 6.41
C ILE A 113 5.06 3.40 7.31
N GLU A 114 5.58 4.54 7.71
CA GLU A 114 4.90 5.51 8.54
C GLU A 114 4.79 6.85 7.82
N VAL A 115 3.61 7.48 7.86
CA VAL A 115 3.39 8.80 7.29
C VAL A 115 3.58 9.83 8.38
N LYS A 116 4.62 10.65 8.29
CA LYS A 116 4.98 11.68 9.29
C LYS A 116 4.24 13.00 9.04
N ARG A 117 4.16 13.41 7.77
CA ARG A 117 3.49 14.65 7.35
C ARG A 117 2.78 14.42 6.02
N ARG A 118 1.62 15.02 5.85
CA ARG A 118 0.90 15.04 4.59
C ARG A 118 1.19 16.32 3.84
N GLY A 119 1.65 16.20 2.59
CA GLY A 119 1.96 17.34 1.74
C GLY A 119 0.79 17.76 0.85
N ASP A 120 0.64 19.05 0.63
CA ASP A 120 -0.32 19.59 -0.33
C ASP A 120 0.38 19.87 -1.66
N VAL A 121 0.17 18.99 -2.63
CA VAL A 121 0.76 19.08 -3.96
C VAL A 121 -0.30 18.88 -5.05
N ARG A 122 -0.12 19.57 -6.18
CA ARG A 122 -1.05 19.50 -7.32
C ARG A 122 -0.60 18.47 -8.39
N ARG A 123 0.62 17.97 -8.32
CA ARG A 123 1.22 17.06 -9.31
C ARG A 123 1.38 15.66 -8.74
N ALA A 124 1.11 14.65 -9.56
CA ALA A 124 1.31 13.24 -9.19
C ALA A 124 2.78 12.81 -9.15
N LYS A 125 3.67 13.54 -9.82
CA LYS A 125 5.12 13.29 -9.85
C LYS A 125 5.87 14.60 -9.63
N LEU A 126 6.81 14.60 -8.70
CA LEU A 126 7.51 15.78 -8.19
C LEU A 126 8.98 15.79 -8.59
N TYR A 127 9.29 15.45 -9.85
CA TYR A 127 10.68 15.40 -10.32
C TYR A 127 11.38 16.75 -10.32
N TYR A 128 10.61 17.83 -10.35
CA TYR A 128 11.15 19.20 -10.24
C TYR A 128 11.86 19.48 -8.90
N LEU A 129 11.65 18.63 -7.88
CA LEU A 129 12.36 18.75 -6.61
C LEU A 129 13.85 18.41 -6.73
N ARG A 130 14.26 17.78 -7.82
CA ARG A 130 15.68 17.47 -8.07
C ARG A 130 16.50 18.74 -8.27
N ASP A 131 15.91 19.70 -8.95
CA ASP A 131 16.55 20.97 -9.33
C ASP A 131 16.35 22.06 -8.28
N ARG A 132 15.57 21.77 -7.23
CA ARG A 132 15.25 22.74 -6.18
C ARG A 132 15.87 22.35 -4.87
N SER A 133 16.43 23.36 -4.17
CA SER A 133 17.02 23.21 -2.86
C SER A 133 16.54 24.30 -1.88
N GLY A 134 16.73 24.08 -0.58
CA GLY A 134 16.41 25.05 0.44
C GLY A 134 14.92 25.43 0.51
N LYS A 135 14.65 26.74 0.50
CA LYS A 135 13.27 27.28 0.63
C LYS A 135 12.36 26.89 -0.53
N SER A 136 12.88 26.80 -1.76
CA SER A 136 12.11 26.47 -2.97
C SER A 136 11.67 24.99 -3.03
N ALA A 137 12.29 24.11 -2.26
CA ALA A 137 11.97 22.70 -2.17
C ALA A 137 10.94 22.38 -1.07
N ARG A 138 10.52 23.38 -0.27
CA ARG A 138 9.56 23.15 0.81
C ARG A 138 8.16 22.88 0.27
N ILE A 139 7.57 21.78 0.70
CA ILE A 139 6.19 21.40 0.40
C ILE A 139 5.30 21.91 1.54
N LYS A 140 4.16 22.52 1.18
CA LYS A 140 3.15 22.95 2.13
C LYS A 140 2.51 21.74 2.79
N GLU A 141 2.25 21.82 4.09
CA GLU A 141 1.54 20.77 4.80
C GLU A 141 0.03 20.90 4.56
N LYS A 142 -0.61 19.76 4.28
CA LYS A 142 -2.05 19.68 4.12
C LYS A 142 -2.70 19.70 5.49
N LEU A 143 -3.26 20.85 5.85
CA LEU A 143 -4.02 21.00 7.08
C LEU A 143 -5.31 20.17 7.02
N PRO A 144 -5.72 19.51 8.12
CA PRO A 144 -7.02 18.85 8.19
C PRO A 144 -8.11 19.91 8.01
N ALA A 145 -9.10 19.60 7.15
CA ALA A 145 -10.25 20.49 6.98
C ALA A 145 -10.88 20.75 8.35
N LYS A 146 -11.06 22.03 8.73
CA LYS A 146 -11.83 22.39 9.92
C LYS A 146 -13.19 21.73 9.81
N LYS A 147 -13.51 20.82 10.74
CA LYS A 147 -14.87 20.32 10.89
C LYS A 147 -15.72 21.53 11.26
N THR A 148 -16.48 22.04 10.30
CA THR A 148 -17.54 23.01 10.58
C THR A 148 -18.60 22.25 11.36
N SER A 149 -18.62 22.43 12.67
CA SER A 149 -19.74 22.01 13.48
C SER A 149 -20.93 22.89 13.10
N VAL A 150 -21.91 22.28 12.42
CA VAL A 150 -23.26 22.82 12.21
C VAL A 150 -24.08 22.44 13.43
#